data_ec51d1c57bb5cc223aab69a92564aee4
#
_entry.id   ec51d1c57bb5cc223aab69a92564aee4
#
_cell.length_a   1.000
_cell.length_b   1.000
_cell.length_c   1.000
_cell.angle_alpha   90.00
_cell.angle_beta   90.00
_cell.angle_gamma   90.00
#
_symmetry.space_group_name_H-M   'P 1'
#
loop_
_entity.id
_entity.type
_entity.pdbx_description
1 polymer ?
#
loop_
_entity_poly.entity_id
_entity_poly.type
_entity_poly.pdbx_seq_one_letter_code
_entity_poly.pdbx_strand_id
1 'polypeptide(L)'
;MANIQKRPNGKWRARYRDLDGKEHARHFDRKLDAQRWLDEVTTSVVTGQYVDPRAGRVTFEKYAERWQGSLIASEAGERITDNALRLHLVPALGARSLAAIRRNDIQVLFKHLSDQLGPGSVRNVHDVLVRVMTAAVDDKVIASTPCRRITLPVMPDEEVTPPTVAQVEAMARVMPPYIRAAVVVLAGSGLRIGELLGLKVSDVDFKAGTIRVERQRLQSGKVGPPKTAKSRRTVPVGEVVTDALLGHLAARPSTEWLFTMEEGEPLNYRRWKTEWNCARKALQAAEDEAAGREGRKPVGLPHMVTHDLRHFYASALIAGGASVKQVQMVLGHASAVITLRIYAHLWPGEEDRTRSVMDAVLGGLRTGCGPVGDMTSETAGQTA
;
A
#
# COMPACT_ATOMS: atom_id res chain seq x y z
N MET A 1 12.28 -47.29 -13.68
CA MET A 1 13.19 -48.17 -12.92
C MET A 1 14.57 -47.51 -12.83
N ALA A 2 15.15 -47.48 -11.65
CA ALA A 2 16.48 -46.98 -11.40
C ALA A 2 17.51 -48.12 -11.57
N ASN A 3 18.67 -47.86 -12.17
CA ASN A 3 19.70 -48.88 -12.40
C ASN A 3 21.11 -48.30 -12.36
N ILE A 4 22.07 -49.10 -11.84
CA ILE A 4 23.49 -48.76 -11.81
C ILE A 4 24.26 -49.83 -12.57
N GLN A 5 25.11 -49.43 -13.52
CA GLN A 5 25.90 -50.35 -14.35
C GLN A 5 27.36 -49.87 -14.44
N LYS A 6 28.31 -50.80 -14.24
CA LYS A 6 29.72 -50.52 -14.48
C LYS A 6 30.00 -50.48 -15.98
N ARG A 7 30.71 -49.43 -16.46
CA ARG A 7 31.11 -49.28 -17.86
C ARG A 7 32.52 -49.81 -18.11
N PRO A 8 32.86 -50.12 -19.36
CA PRO A 8 34.23 -50.61 -19.69
C PRO A 8 35.34 -49.65 -19.30
N ASN A 9 35.09 -48.34 -19.23
CA ASN A 9 36.03 -47.31 -18.78
C ASN A 9 36.19 -47.23 -17.25
N GLY A 10 35.71 -48.23 -16.50
CA GLY A 10 35.78 -48.30 -15.05
C GLY A 10 34.76 -47.45 -14.29
N LYS A 11 34.04 -46.54 -14.93
CA LYS A 11 33.05 -45.66 -14.28
C LYS A 11 31.71 -46.35 -14.07
N TRP A 12 30.99 -45.89 -13.04
CA TRP A 12 29.64 -46.38 -12.72
C TRP A 12 28.62 -45.45 -13.31
N ARG A 13 27.75 -45.94 -14.20
CA ARG A 13 26.62 -45.18 -14.76
C ARG A 13 25.37 -45.47 -13.95
N ALA A 14 24.87 -44.45 -13.23
CA ALA A 14 23.55 -44.48 -12.61
C ALA A 14 22.53 -43.85 -13.57
N ARG A 15 21.35 -44.47 -13.68
CA ARG A 15 20.25 -43.94 -14.51
C ARG A 15 18.91 -44.10 -13.81
N TYR A 16 18.01 -43.16 -14.04
CA TYR A 16 16.63 -43.21 -13.61
C TYR A 16 15.72 -42.61 -14.70
N ARG A 17 14.43 -42.80 -14.57
CA ARG A 17 13.42 -42.09 -15.37
C ARG A 17 12.65 -41.16 -14.49
N ASP A 18 12.42 -39.94 -14.99
CA ASP A 18 11.57 -38.95 -14.32
C ASP A 18 10.07 -39.30 -14.49
N LEU A 19 9.20 -38.42 -13.95
CA LEU A 19 7.74 -38.58 -14.02
C LEU A 19 7.19 -38.57 -15.46
N ASP A 20 7.91 -37.92 -16.38
CA ASP A 20 7.57 -37.85 -17.81
C ASP A 20 8.13 -39.02 -18.60
N GLY A 21 8.76 -40.02 -17.93
CA GLY A 21 9.35 -41.20 -18.54
C GLY A 21 10.71 -40.98 -19.18
N LYS A 22 11.29 -39.77 -19.14
CA LYS A 22 12.57 -39.41 -19.71
C LYS A 22 13.73 -40.01 -18.91
N GLU A 23 14.70 -40.63 -19.61
CA GLU A 23 15.88 -41.24 -18.97
C GLU A 23 16.96 -40.16 -18.69
N HIS A 24 17.41 -40.14 -17.46
CA HIS A 24 18.55 -39.35 -16.99
C HIS A 24 19.66 -40.27 -16.55
N ALA A 25 20.93 -39.93 -16.87
CA ALA A 25 22.08 -40.74 -16.48
C ALA A 25 23.24 -39.83 -16.05
N ARG A 26 23.97 -40.31 -15.03
CA ARG A 26 25.22 -39.69 -14.53
C ARG A 26 26.29 -40.76 -14.30
N HIS A 27 27.55 -40.37 -14.50
CA HIS A 27 28.71 -41.24 -14.31
C HIS A 27 29.46 -40.87 -13.04
N PHE A 28 29.90 -41.87 -12.32
CA PHE A 28 30.63 -41.74 -11.05
C PHE A 28 31.85 -42.67 -11.06
N ASP A 29 32.90 -42.27 -10.30
CA ASP A 29 34.09 -43.06 -10.15
C ASP A 29 33.89 -44.21 -9.13
N ARG A 30 32.99 -44.05 -8.16
CA ARG A 30 32.66 -45.04 -7.12
C ARG A 30 31.22 -45.48 -7.19
N LYS A 31 30.99 -46.77 -6.97
CA LYS A 31 29.61 -47.33 -6.92
C LYS A 31 28.75 -46.71 -5.82
N LEU A 32 29.38 -46.42 -4.66
CA LEU A 32 28.69 -45.84 -3.51
C LEU A 32 28.12 -44.44 -3.82
N ASP A 33 28.87 -43.62 -4.57
CA ASP A 33 28.42 -42.28 -4.96
C ASP A 33 27.29 -42.35 -5.97
N ALA A 34 27.37 -43.32 -6.89
CA ALA A 34 26.29 -43.60 -7.84
C ALA A 34 24.99 -44.05 -7.13
N GLN A 35 25.10 -44.88 -6.08
CA GLN A 35 23.98 -45.36 -5.29
C GLN A 35 23.36 -44.21 -4.50
N ARG A 36 24.13 -43.43 -3.76
CA ARG A 36 23.65 -42.27 -2.98
C ARG A 36 22.90 -41.27 -3.86
N TRP A 37 23.48 -40.91 -5.00
CA TRP A 37 22.81 -40.03 -5.95
C TRP A 37 21.48 -40.60 -6.45
N LEU A 38 21.44 -41.91 -6.73
CA LEU A 38 20.24 -42.55 -7.21
C LEU A 38 19.13 -42.63 -6.16
N ASP A 39 19.52 -42.84 -4.89
CA ASP A 39 18.61 -42.87 -3.75
C ASP A 39 18.02 -41.50 -3.48
N GLU A 40 18.83 -40.42 -3.52
CA GLU A 40 18.39 -39.04 -3.40
C GLU A 40 17.38 -38.69 -4.50
N VAL A 41 17.71 -39.00 -5.75
CA VAL A 41 16.84 -38.66 -6.88
C VAL A 41 15.55 -39.48 -6.85
N THR A 42 15.65 -40.81 -6.55
CA THR A 42 14.46 -41.67 -6.47
C THR A 42 13.53 -41.18 -5.35
N THR A 43 14.09 -40.84 -4.19
CA THR A 43 13.30 -40.23 -3.10
C THR A 43 12.63 -38.94 -3.53
N SER A 44 13.34 -38.05 -4.24
CA SER A 44 12.75 -36.80 -4.72
C SER A 44 11.66 -37.00 -5.77
N VAL A 45 11.78 -38.01 -6.62
CA VAL A 45 10.74 -38.41 -7.60
C VAL A 45 9.50 -38.94 -6.87
N VAL A 46 9.70 -39.85 -5.90
CA VAL A 46 8.60 -40.46 -5.13
C VAL A 46 7.85 -39.43 -4.28
N THR A 47 8.58 -38.49 -3.66
CA THR A 47 8.01 -37.40 -2.84
C THR A 47 7.44 -36.24 -3.68
N GLY A 48 7.52 -36.30 -5.01
CA GLY A 48 7.06 -35.24 -5.90
C GLY A 48 7.93 -33.97 -5.88
N GLN A 49 9.08 -34.01 -5.21
CA GLN A 49 10.03 -32.88 -5.10
C GLN A 49 11.09 -32.87 -6.20
N TYR A 50 10.98 -33.76 -7.16
CA TYR A 50 11.94 -33.85 -8.26
C TYR A 50 11.88 -32.61 -9.15
N VAL A 51 13.06 -32.04 -9.41
CA VAL A 51 13.28 -30.94 -10.35
C VAL A 51 14.32 -31.40 -11.38
N ASP A 52 13.99 -31.31 -12.68
CA ASP A 52 14.96 -31.63 -13.74
C ASP A 52 16.17 -30.66 -13.62
N PRO A 53 17.41 -31.16 -13.44
CA PRO A 53 18.60 -30.33 -13.35
C PRO A 53 18.83 -29.41 -14.57
N ARG A 54 18.16 -29.68 -15.69
CA ARG A 54 18.22 -28.86 -16.90
C ARG A 54 17.16 -27.74 -16.91
N ALA A 55 16.03 -27.93 -16.21
CA ALA A 55 14.95 -26.93 -16.18
C ALA A 55 15.45 -25.57 -15.68
N GLY A 56 16.26 -25.56 -14.63
CA GLY A 56 16.84 -24.35 -14.06
C GLY A 56 17.86 -23.61 -14.91
N ARG A 57 18.22 -24.13 -16.12
CA ARG A 57 19.12 -23.44 -17.07
C ARG A 57 18.44 -22.30 -17.81
N VAL A 58 17.10 -22.22 -17.78
CA VAL A 58 16.37 -21.09 -18.33
C VAL A 58 16.82 -19.80 -17.65
N THR A 59 17.01 -18.73 -18.42
CA THR A 59 17.41 -17.43 -17.88
C THR A 59 16.26 -16.79 -17.11
N PHE A 60 16.60 -15.94 -16.13
CA PHE A 60 15.61 -15.19 -15.34
C PHE A 60 14.67 -14.38 -16.25
N GLU A 61 15.20 -13.68 -17.24
CA GLU A 61 14.44 -12.88 -18.20
C GLU A 61 13.39 -13.71 -18.92
N LYS A 62 13.79 -14.81 -19.57
CA LYS A 62 12.87 -15.67 -20.32
C LYS A 62 11.78 -16.31 -19.44
N TYR A 63 12.13 -16.63 -18.19
CA TYR A 63 11.15 -17.17 -17.26
C TYR A 63 10.18 -16.06 -16.79
N ALA A 64 10.71 -14.89 -16.43
CA ALA A 64 9.91 -13.74 -15.98
C ALA A 64 8.93 -13.25 -17.06
N GLU A 65 9.33 -13.22 -18.33
CA GLU A 65 8.44 -12.90 -19.46
C GLU A 65 7.26 -13.86 -19.56
N ARG A 66 7.51 -15.18 -19.50
CA ARG A 66 6.44 -16.19 -19.52
C ARG A 66 5.51 -16.07 -18.34
N TRP A 67 6.08 -15.89 -17.13
CA TRP A 67 5.32 -15.71 -15.92
C TRP A 67 4.46 -14.44 -15.96
N GLN A 68 5.02 -13.31 -16.44
CA GLN A 68 4.30 -12.05 -16.59
C GLN A 68 3.14 -12.18 -17.57
N GLY A 69 3.32 -12.91 -18.67
CA GLY A 69 2.27 -13.17 -19.68
C GLY A 69 1.09 -14.00 -19.16
N SER A 70 1.27 -14.77 -18.07
CA SER A 70 0.22 -15.55 -17.41
C SER A 70 -0.41 -14.84 -16.21
N LEU A 71 0.08 -13.63 -15.86
CA LEU A 71 -0.32 -12.93 -14.65
C LEU A 71 -1.71 -12.30 -14.79
N ILE A 72 -2.61 -12.64 -13.88
CA ILE A 72 -3.89 -11.93 -13.72
C ILE A 72 -3.70 -10.87 -12.64
N ALA A 73 -3.67 -9.60 -13.02
CA ALA A 73 -3.47 -8.50 -12.11
C ALA A 73 -4.30 -7.26 -12.48
N SER A 74 -4.46 -6.35 -11.54
CA SER A 74 -5.01 -5.02 -11.86
C SER A 74 -3.98 -4.21 -12.66
N GLU A 75 -4.43 -3.22 -13.43
CA GLU A 75 -3.57 -2.30 -14.19
C GLU A 75 -2.41 -1.71 -13.34
N ALA A 76 -2.70 -1.33 -12.08
CA ALA A 76 -1.68 -0.84 -11.17
C ALA A 76 -0.67 -1.93 -10.79
N GLY A 77 -1.15 -3.18 -10.58
CA GLY A 77 -0.29 -4.33 -10.28
C GLY A 77 0.58 -4.72 -11.46
N GLU A 78 0.04 -4.72 -12.67
CA GLU A 78 0.78 -4.95 -13.92
C GLU A 78 1.91 -3.93 -14.08
N ARG A 79 1.59 -2.64 -13.90
CA ARG A 79 2.59 -1.56 -14.00
C ARG A 79 3.70 -1.66 -12.94
N ILE A 80 3.35 -2.02 -11.68
CA ILE A 80 4.36 -2.24 -10.63
C ILE A 80 5.26 -3.40 -11.02
N THR A 81 4.67 -4.49 -11.52
CA THR A 81 5.41 -5.68 -11.95
C THR A 81 6.31 -5.38 -13.14
N ASP A 82 5.78 -4.72 -14.17
CA ASP A 82 6.54 -4.32 -15.35
C ASP A 82 7.73 -3.41 -14.99
N ASN A 83 7.49 -2.37 -14.21
CA ASN A 83 8.55 -1.47 -13.77
C ASN A 83 9.63 -2.20 -12.94
N ALA A 84 9.23 -3.08 -12.03
CA ALA A 84 10.18 -3.85 -11.23
C ALA A 84 11.04 -4.78 -12.09
N LEU A 85 10.43 -5.47 -13.05
CA LEU A 85 11.14 -6.34 -13.97
C LEU A 85 12.04 -5.55 -14.91
N ARG A 86 11.49 -4.61 -15.65
CA ARG A 86 12.18 -3.89 -16.72
C ARG A 86 13.29 -2.97 -16.22
N LEU A 87 13.07 -2.25 -15.10
CA LEU A 87 14.01 -1.24 -14.63
C LEU A 87 15.08 -1.80 -13.68
N HIS A 88 14.78 -2.90 -12.97
CA HIS A 88 15.64 -3.35 -11.88
C HIS A 88 16.05 -4.83 -11.95
N LEU A 89 15.10 -5.75 -12.15
CA LEU A 89 15.36 -7.18 -12.04
C LEU A 89 16.00 -7.77 -13.29
N VAL A 90 15.48 -7.45 -14.48
CA VAL A 90 16.03 -7.94 -15.75
C VAL A 90 17.43 -7.37 -16.02
N PRO A 91 17.72 -6.08 -15.81
CA PRO A 91 19.08 -5.57 -15.96
C PRO A 91 20.10 -6.25 -15.05
N ALA A 92 19.70 -6.65 -13.83
CA ALA A 92 20.61 -7.24 -12.84
C ALA A 92 20.73 -8.76 -12.93
N LEU A 93 19.65 -9.46 -13.23
CA LEU A 93 19.54 -10.93 -13.13
C LEU A 93 19.18 -11.60 -14.46
N GLY A 94 18.73 -10.85 -15.47
CA GLY A 94 18.10 -11.36 -16.68
C GLY A 94 18.88 -12.41 -17.43
N ALA A 95 20.17 -12.20 -17.63
CA ALA A 95 21.07 -13.12 -18.35
C ALA A 95 21.46 -14.37 -17.53
N ARG A 96 21.20 -14.39 -16.22
CA ARG A 96 21.58 -15.50 -15.35
C ARG A 96 20.54 -16.61 -15.42
N SER A 97 20.98 -17.86 -15.40
CA SER A 97 20.07 -19.00 -15.24
C SER A 97 19.46 -19.00 -13.83
N LEU A 98 18.18 -19.36 -13.71
CA LEU A 98 17.46 -19.37 -12.43
C LEU A 98 18.20 -20.20 -11.35
N ALA A 99 18.74 -21.36 -11.74
CA ALA A 99 19.51 -22.21 -10.83
C ALA A 99 20.85 -21.60 -10.36
N ALA A 100 21.37 -20.58 -11.04
CA ALA A 100 22.63 -19.92 -10.67
C ALA A 100 22.42 -18.69 -9.80
N ILE A 101 21.19 -18.23 -9.62
CA ILE A 101 20.89 -17.08 -8.75
C ILE A 101 20.92 -17.52 -7.30
N ARG A 102 21.78 -16.92 -6.51
CA ARG A 102 21.98 -17.26 -5.09
C ARG A 102 21.47 -16.13 -4.20
N ARG A 103 21.21 -16.47 -2.93
CA ARG A 103 20.80 -15.51 -1.90
C ARG A 103 21.71 -14.27 -1.84
N ASN A 104 23.03 -14.46 -1.91
CA ASN A 104 23.97 -13.35 -1.83
C ASN A 104 23.86 -12.39 -3.01
N ASP A 105 23.60 -12.89 -4.21
CA ASP A 105 23.39 -12.04 -5.40
C ASP A 105 22.19 -11.12 -5.21
N ILE A 106 21.11 -11.67 -4.64
CA ILE A 106 19.89 -10.93 -4.32
C ILE A 106 20.17 -9.89 -3.23
N GLN A 107 20.90 -10.26 -2.16
CA GLN A 107 21.21 -9.32 -1.09
C GLN A 107 22.06 -8.14 -1.59
N VAL A 108 23.03 -8.38 -2.46
CA VAL A 108 23.87 -7.33 -3.07
C VAL A 108 23.01 -6.43 -3.95
N LEU A 109 22.11 -7.01 -4.78
CA LEU A 109 21.18 -6.24 -5.59
C LEU A 109 20.32 -5.31 -4.72
N PHE A 110 19.69 -5.83 -3.66
CA PHE A 110 18.82 -5.02 -2.80
C PHE A 110 19.59 -4.00 -1.98
N LYS A 111 20.85 -4.25 -1.60
CA LYS A 111 21.71 -3.22 -1.03
C LYS A 111 21.90 -2.06 -2.00
N HIS A 112 22.26 -2.36 -3.24
CA HIS A 112 22.43 -1.34 -4.28
C HIS A 112 21.13 -0.55 -4.57
N LEU A 113 20.00 -1.24 -4.66
CA LEU A 113 18.70 -0.59 -4.87
C LEU A 113 18.30 0.31 -3.68
N SER A 114 18.72 -0.04 -2.46
CA SER A 114 18.44 0.78 -1.27
C SER A 114 19.19 2.12 -1.27
N ASP A 115 20.28 2.24 -2.02
CA ASP A 115 21.03 3.49 -2.18
C ASP A 115 20.36 4.42 -3.21
N GLN A 116 19.45 3.91 -4.03
CA GLN A 116 18.81 4.64 -5.15
C GLN A 116 17.31 4.85 -4.97
N LEU A 117 16.64 3.99 -4.22
CA LEU A 117 15.19 3.93 -4.09
C LEU A 117 14.76 4.04 -2.63
N GLY A 118 13.61 4.67 -2.41
CA GLY A 118 12.99 4.66 -1.09
C GLY A 118 12.55 3.24 -0.67
N PRO A 119 12.45 2.98 0.66
CA PRO A 119 12.18 1.67 1.24
C PRO A 119 10.95 0.97 0.67
N GLY A 120 9.86 1.70 0.41
CA GLY A 120 8.63 1.16 -0.18
C GLY A 120 8.83 0.65 -1.61
N SER A 121 9.64 1.35 -2.43
CA SER A 121 9.97 0.93 -3.80
C SER A 121 10.83 -0.32 -3.80
N VAL A 122 11.84 -0.37 -2.92
CA VAL A 122 12.70 -1.56 -2.74
C VAL A 122 11.86 -2.78 -2.38
N ARG A 123 10.89 -2.63 -1.47
CA ARG A 123 9.98 -3.70 -1.06
C ARG A 123 9.11 -4.18 -2.23
N ASN A 124 8.57 -3.26 -3.05
CA ASN A 124 7.81 -3.63 -4.24
C ASN A 124 8.63 -4.47 -5.23
N VAL A 125 9.89 -4.08 -5.47
CA VAL A 125 10.79 -4.86 -6.35
C VAL A 125 11.09 -6.23 -5.75
N HIS A 126 11.31 -6.31 -4.43
CA HIS A 126 11.52 -7.58 -3.74
C HIS A 126 10.31 -8.49 -3.85
N ASP A 127 9.10 -7.97 -3.62
CA ASP A 127 7.86 -8.75 -3.68
C ASP A 127 7.63 -9.33 -5.08
N VAL A 128 7.96 -8.57 -6.14
CA VAL A 128 7.92 -9.09 -7.52
C VAL A 128 8.94 -10.21 -7.71
N LEU A 129 10.18 -10.05 -7.26
CA LEU A 129 11.20 -11.10 -7.35
C LEU A 129 10.78 -12.36 -6.60
N VAL A 130 10.25 -12.22 -5.39
CA VAL A 130 9.74 -13.36 -4.59
C VAL A 130 8.65 -14.09 -5.35
N ARG A 131 7.70 -13.39 -5.97
CA ARG A 131 6.62 -13.98 -6.76
C ARG A 131 7.15 -14.77 -7.96
N VAL A 132 8.08 -14.19 -8.72
CA VAL A 132 8.74 -14.89 -9.87
C VAL A 132 9.46 -16.15 -9.42
N MET A 133 10.26 -16.04 -8.33
CA MET A 133 11.05 -17.18 -7.83
C MET A 133 10.17 -18.26 -7.18
N THR A 134 9.06 -17.88 -6.54
CA THR A 134 8.08 -18.83 -6.00
C THR A 134 7.39 -19.58 -7.13
N ALA A 135 6.95 -18.87 -8.16
CA ALA A 135 6.38 -19.50 -9.34
C ALA A 135 7.37 -20.48 -10.00
N ALA A 136 8.65 -20.14 -10.06
CA ALA A 136 9.68 -21.04 -10.58
C ALA A 136 9.87 -22.33 -9.73
N VAL A 137 9.60 -22.25 -8.43
CA VAL A 137 9.56 -23.44 -7.54
C VAL A 137 8.30 -24.25 -7.81
N ASP A 138 7.14 -23.59 -7.90
CA ASP A 138 5.85 -24.24 -8.16
C ASP A 138 5.83 -24.94 -9.53
N ASP A 139 6.45 -24.34 -10.55
CA ASP A 139 6.65 -24.90 -11.89
C ASP A 139 7.77 -25.96 -11.94
N LYS A 140 8.39 -26.30 -10.80
CA LYS A 140 9.49 -27.27 -10.72
C LYS A 140 10.71 -26.92 -11.61
N VAL A 141 10.95 -25.63 -11.82
CA VAL A 141 12.12 -25.13 -12.56
C VAL A 141 13.34 -25.05 -11.64
N ILE A 142 13.14 -24.67 -10.36
CA ILE A 142 14.14 -24.68 -9.30
C ILE A 142 13.60 -25.38 -8.05
N ALA A 143 14.48 -26.02 -7.29
CA ALA A 143 14.08 -26.80 -6.10
C ALA A 143 13.68 -25.91 -4.90
N SER A 144 14.21 -24.71 -4.81
CA SER A 144 13.91 -23.78 -3.71
C SER A 144 14.18 -22.34 -4.13
N THR A 145 13.43 -21.41 -3.53
CA THR A 145 13.62 -19.98 -3.77
C THR A 145 14.88 -19.45 -3.06
N PRO A 146 15.74 -18.67 -3.76
CA PRO A 146 16.89 -18.00 -3.15
C PRO A 146 16.50 -16.73 -2.36
N CYS A 147 15.21 -16.32 -2.39
CA CYS A 147 14.73 -15.08 -1.76
C CYS A 147 14.53 -15.21 -0.23
N ARG A 148 15.10 -16.22 0.41
CA ARG A 148 14.95 -16.44 1.85
C ARG A 148 15.87 -15.53 2.66
N ARG A 149 15.34 -14.91 3.74
CA ARG A 149 16.10 -14.10 4.70
C ARG A 149 16.89 -12.96 4.03
N ILE A 150 16.27 -12.27 3.08
CA ILE A 150 16.82 -11.05 2.50
C ILE A 150 16.53 -9.90 3.46
N THR A 151 17.59 -9.15 3.81
CA THR A 151 17.46 -7.94 4.63
C THR A 151 17.08 -6.78 3.73
N LEU A 152 15.95 -6.16 4.02
CA LEU A 152 15.45 -4.99 3.31
C LEU A 152 15.56 -3.73 4.20
N PRO A 153 15.57 -2.53 3.62
CA PRO A 153 15.56 -1.30 4.39
C PRO A 153 14.31 -1.21 5.27
N VAL A 154 14.51 -0.65 6.45
CA VAL A 154 13.42 -0.41 7.40
C VAL A 154 12.48 0.64 6.82
N MET A 155 11.19 0.40 6.90
CA MET A 155 10.19 1.42 6.57
C MET A 155 10.23 2.49 7.66
N PRO A 156 10.39 3.76 7.30
CA PRO A 156 10.27 4.82 8.30
C PRO A 156 8.86 4.76 8.93
N ASP A 157 8.83 4.91 10.23
CA ASP A 157 7.59 5.06 10.98
C ASP A 157 7.22 6.56 10.99
N GLU A 158 6.90 7.08 9.80
CA GLU A 158 6.52 8.47 9.63
C GLU A 158 5.05 8.65 10.02
N GLU A 159 4.83 9.44 11.04
CA GLU A 159 3.50 9.90 11.40
C GLU A 159 2.96 10.82 10.30
N VAL A 160 1.71 10.58 9.93
CA VAL A 160 1.03 11.40 8.94
C VAL A 160 0.79 12.80 9.51
N THR A 161 1.45 13.80 8.94
CA THR A 161 1.17 15.21 9.23
C THR A 161 0.21 15.74 8.16
N PRO A 162 -1.09 15.91 8.48
CA PRO A 162 -2.06 16.43 7.52
C PRO A 162 -1.81 17.90 7.22
N PRO A 163 -2.15 18.37 6.02
CA PRO A 163 -2.09 19.80 5.71
C PRO A 163 -3.05 20.60 6.61
N THR A 164 -2.71 21.85 6.87
CA THR A 164 -3.59 22.79 7.58
C THR A 164 -4.73 23.29 6.69
N VAL A 165 -5.79 23.84 7.29
CA VAL A 165 -6.88 24.50 6.55
C VAL A 165 -6.34 25.57 5.61
N ALA A 166 -5.44 26.42 6.10
CA ALA A 166 -4.83 27.50 5.30
C ALA A 166 -4.06 26.96 4.07
N GLN A 167 -3.39 25.81 4.20
CA GLN A 167 -2.70 25.16 3.08
C GLN A 167 -3.67 24.56 2.06
N VAL A 168 -4.77 23.96 2.51
CA VAL A 168 -5.84 23.47 1.62
C VAL A 168 -6.48 24.63 0.85
N GLU A 169 -6.81 25.73 1.53
CA GLU A 169 -7.36 26.93 0.91
C GLU A 169 -6.39 27.59 -0.07
N ALA A 170 -5.11 27.70 0.31
CA ALA A 170 -4.09 28.22 -0.58
C ALA A 170 -3.96 27.38 -1.86
N MET A 171 -3.95 26.05 -1.71
CA MET A 171 -3.94 25.14 -2.86
C MET A 171 -5.19 25.34 -3.73
N ALA A 172 -6.38 25.39 -3.13
CA ALA A 172 -7.62 25.60 -3.88
C ALA A 172 -7.60 26.94 -4.65
N ARG A 173 -7.07 28.02 -4.06
CA ARG A 173 -6.98 29.35 -4.71
C ARG A 173 -6.09 29.34 -5.94
N VAL A 174 -4.97 28.63 -5.91
CA VAL A 174 -3.98 28.61 -7.01
C VAL A 174 -4.36 27.63 -8.12
N MET A 175 -5.22 26.65 -7.81
CA MET A 175 -5.70 25.70 -8.84
C MET A 175 -6.53 26.43 -9.90
N PRO A 176 -6.42 25.97 -11.18
CA PRO A 176 -7.24 26.52 -12.25
C PRO A 176 -8.72 26.48 -11.92
N PRO A 177 -9.51 27.50 -12.34
CA PRO A 177 -10.94 27.60 -12.02
C PRO A 177 -11.74 26.33 -12.34
N TYR A 178 -11.42 25.67 -13.46
CA TYR A 178 -12.14 24.47 -13.94
C TYR A 178 -11.97 23.21 -13.08
N ILE A 179 -11.00 23.21 -12.13
CA ILE A 179 -10.76 22.07 -11.21
C ILE A 179 -10.58 22.52 -9.75
N ARG A 180 -10.74 23.81 -9.46
CA ARG A 180 -10.60 24.35 -8.10
C ARG A 180 -11.48 23.65 -7.08
N ALA A 181 -12.76 23.45 -7.42
CA ALA A 181 -13.71 22.75 -6.57
C ALA A 181 -13.28 21.32 -6.22
N ALA A 182 -12.51 20.66 -7.08
CA ALA A 182 -12.02 19.31 -6.82
C ALA A 182 -11.12 19.23 -5.57
N VAL A 183 -10.37 20.28 -5.25
CA VAL A 183 -9.56 20.35 -4.02
C VAL A 183 -10.46 20.37 -2.79
N VAL A 184 -11.50 21.20 -2.81
CA VAL A 184 -12.50 21.30 -1.73
C VAL A 184 -13.23 19.96 -1.55
N VAL A 185 -13.63 19.33 -2.64
CA VAL A 185 -14.30 18.01 -2.61
C VAL A 185 -13.38 16.94 -2.02
N LEU A 186 -12.11 16.89 -2.43
CA LEU A 186 -11.15 15.91 -1.88
C LEU A 186 -10.93 16.13 -0.37
N ALA A 187 -10.76 17.40 0.04
CA ALA A 187 -10.55 17.76 1.44
C ALA A 187 -11.78 17.54 2.31
N GLY A 188 -12.99 17.74 1.76
CA GLY A 188 -14.25 17.63 2.51
C GLY A 188 -14.96 16.28 2.38
N SER A 189 -14.42 15.34 1.59
CA SER A 189 -15.02 14.00 1.42
C SER A 189 -14.06 12.83 1.61
N GLY A 190 -12.75 13.09 1.63
CA GLY A 190 -11.72 12.06 1.75
C GLY A 190 -11.68 11.06 0.60
N LEU A 191 -12.21 11.42 -0.57
CA LEU A 191 -12.17 10.58 -1.77
C LEU A 191 -10.72 10.35 -2.24
N ARG A 192 -10.47 9.18 -2.84
CA ARG A 192 -9.24 8.98 -3.60
C ARG A 192 -9.32 9.73 -4.91
N ILE A 193 -8.18 10.19 -5.43
CA ILE A 193 -8.17 10.94 -6.70
C ILE A 193 -8.86 10.17 -7.84
N GLY A 194 -8.63 8.87 -7.96
CA GLY A 194 -9.32 8.06 -8.98
C GLY A 194 -10.84 7.97 -8.78
N GLU A 195 -11.33 8.00 -7.55
CA GLU A 195 -12.75 8.06 -7.22
C GLU A 195 -13.33 9.41 -7.64
N LEU A 196 -12.66 10.53 -7.28
CA LEU A 196 -13.05 11.87 -7.71
C LEU A 196 -13.13 12.00 -9.23
N LEU A 197 -12.10 11.55 -9.95
CA LEU A 197 -12.07 11.59 -11.42
C LEU A 197 -13.11 10.71 -12.09
N GLY A 198 -13.69 9.76 -11.34
CA GLY A 198 -14.78 8.89 -11.77
C GLY A 198 -16.18 9.38 -11.40
N LEU A 199 -16.32 10.53 -10.71
CA LEU A 199 -17.62 11.06 -10.32
C LEU A 199 -18.42 11.58 -11.51
N LYS A 200 -19.70 11.26 -11.52
CA LYS A 200 -20.71 11.84 -12.37
C LYS A 200 -21.56 12.83 -11.59
N VAL A 201 -22.22 13.75 -12.29
CA VAL A 201 -23.15 14.70 -11.66
C VAL A 201 -24.25 13.96 -10.91
N SER A 202 -24.73 12.83 -11.45
CA SER A 202 -25.76 11.97 -10.84
C SER A 202 -25.30 11.24 -9.56
N ASP A 203 -24.03 11.31 -9.22
CA ASP A 203 -23.53 10.71 -7.97
C ASP A 203 -23.64 11.64 -6.77
N VAL A 204 -23.97 12.91 -7.00
CA VAL A 204 -24.14 13.93 -5.97
C VAL A 204 -25.60 14.13 -5.67
N ASP A 205 -26.01 13.89 -4.45
CA ASP A 205 -27.31 14.30 -3.92
C ASP A 205 -27.14 15.62 -3.16
N PHE A 206 -27.46 16.74 -3.82
CA PHE A 206 -27.34 18.07 -3.24
C PHE A 206 -28.33 18.31 -2.10
N LYS A 207 -29.47 17.63 -2.12
CA LYS A 207 -30.50 17.78 -1.09
C LYS A 207 -30.12 17.02 0.18
N ALA A 208 -29.58 15.81 0.03
CA ALA A 208 -29.14 14.99 1.15
C ALA A 208 -27.70 15.33 1.60
N GLY A 209 -26.94 16.14 0.85
CA GLY A 209 -25.54 16.44 1.12
C GLY A 209 -24.67 15.17 1.08
N THR A 210 -24.80 14.37 0.01
CA THR A 210 -24.04 13.11 -0.07
C THR A 210 -23.41 12.88 -1.44
N ILE A 211 -22.28 12.17 -1.47
CA ILE A 211 -21.59 11.74 -2.69
C ILE A 211 -21.52 10.21 -2.69
N ARG A 212 -22.02 9.60 -3.76
CA ARG A 212 -22.01 8.16 -3.98
C ARG A 212 -20.78 7.75 -4.78
N VAL A 213 -19.93 6.88 -4.21
CA VAL A 213 -18.72 6.36 -4.81
C VAL A 213 -18.98 4.98 -5.39
N GLU A 214 -19.14 4.88 -6.70
CA GLU A 214 -19.45 3.61 -7.39
C GLU A 214 -18.36 3.16 -8.36
N ARG A 215 -17.51 4.08 -8.80
CA ARG A 215 -16.48 3.86 -9.80
C ARG A 215 -15.23 4.66 -9.52
N GLN A 216 -14.17 4.33 -10.24
CA GLN A 216 -12.93 5.10 -10.29
C GLN A 216 -12.45 5.23 -11.73
N ARG A 217 -11.73 6.30 -12.03
CA ARG A 217 -10.98 6.45 -13.27
C ARG A 217 -9.53 6.03 -13.00
N LEU A 218 -9.05 5.09 -13.80
CA LEU A 218 -7.69 4.58 -13.70
C LEU A 218 -6.70 5.55 -14.38
N GLN A 219 -5.41 5.32 -14.20
CA GLN A 219 -4.39 6.17 -14.83
C GLN A 219 -4.36 6.05 -16.35
N SER A 220 -4.79 4.91 -16.91
CA SER A 220 -5.01 4.73 -18.35
C SER A 220 -6.18 5.54 -18.90
N GLY A 221 -7.01 6.13 -18.03
CA GLY A 221 -8.25 6.80 -18.41
C GLY A 221 -9.48 5.88 -18.42
N LYS A 222 -9.30 4.57 -18.32
CA LYS A 222 -10.41 3.61 -18.22
C LYS A 222 -11.20 3.83 -16.94
N VAL A 223 -12.51 3.63 -17.02
CA VAL A 223 -13.41 3.65 -15.87
C VAL A 223 -13.65 2.21 -15.42
N GLY A 224 -13.51 1.97 -14.14
CA GLY A 224 -13.71 0.65 -13.55
C GLY A 224 -14.32 0.72 -12.16
N PRO A 225 -14.63 -0.42 -11.55
CA PRO A 225 -15.11 -0.47 -10.18
C PRO A 225 -14.03 0.07 -9.22
N PRO A 226 -14.41 0.54 -8.03
CA PRO A 226 -13.46 0.91 -7.00
C PRO A 226 -12.56 -0.28 -6.61
N LYS A 227 -11.37 0.02 -6.08
CA LYS A 227 -10.32 -0.98 -5.80
C LYS A 227 -10.78 -2.19 -4.97
N THR A 228 -11.74 -2.00 -4.07
CA THR A 228 -12.32 -3.06 -3.24
C THR A 228 -13.83 -2.92 -3.17
N ALA A 229 -14.56 -3.99 -2.90
CA ALA A 229 -16.01 -3.95 -2.72
C ALA A 229 -16.44 -2.94 -1.62
N LYS A 230 -15.67 -2.84 -0.53
CA LYS A 230 -15.91 -1.87 0.56
C LYS A 230 -15.62 -0.41 0.17
N SER A 231 -15.02 -0.17 -0.98
CA SER A 231 -14.83 1.19 -1.49
C SER A 231 -16.10 1.78 -2.09
N ARG A 232 -17.11 0.95 -2.45
CA ARG A 232 -18.46 1.44 -2.78
C ARG A 232 -19.10 1.93 -1.49
N ARG A 233 -19.43 3.21 -1.46
CA ARG A 233 -19.96 3.86 -0.27
C ARG A 233 -20.66 5.17 -0.64
N THR A 234 -21.50 5.66 0.25
CA THR A 234 -22.02 7.03 0.24
C THR A 234 -21.31 7.83 1.32
N VAL A 235 -20.75 8.96 0.95
CA VAL A 235 -19.99 9.85 1.84
C VAL A 235 -20.86 11.08 2.11
N PRO A 236 -21.22 11.36 3.36
CA PRO A 236 -21.85 12.63 3.72
C PRO A 236 -20.85 13.77 3.59
N VAL A 237 -21.27 14.88 3.04
CA VAL A 237 -20.46 16.09 2.84
C VAL A 237 -21.16 17.32 3.40
N GLY A 238 -20.37 18.26 3.91
CA GLY A 238 -20.89 19.53 4.44
C GLY A 238 -21.24 20.52 3.35
N GLU A 239 -21.93 21.59 3.74
CA GLU A 239 -22.40 22.68 2.86
C GLU A 239 -21.27 23.29 2.03
N VAL A 240 -20.07 23.45 2.60
CA VAL A 240 -18.90 23.97 1.88
C VAL A 240 -18.58 23.15 0.62
N VAL A 241 -18.77 21.83 0.67
CA VAL A 241 -18.52 20.94 -0.47
C VAL A 241 -19.66 21.06 -1.49
N THR A 242 -20.91 21.08 -1.04
CA THR A 242 -22.07 21.24 -1.92
C THR A 242 -22.07 22.60 -2.62
N ASP A 243 -21.76 23.68 -1.92
CA ASP A 243 -21.64 25.04 -2.48
C ASP A 243 -20.51 25.11 -3.53
N ALA A 244 -19.35 24.52 -3.21
CA ALA A 244 -18.23 24.46 -4.17
C ALA A 244 -18.64 23.71 -5.45
N LEU A 245 -19.41 22.62 -5.32
CA LEU A 245 -19.93 21.86 -6.46
C LEU A 245 -21.00 22.59 -7.23
N LEU A 246 -21.93 23.27 -6.57
CA LEU A 246 -22.96 24.10 -7.20
C LEU A 246 -22.31 25.24 -7.99
N GLY A 247 -21.37 25.98 -7.36
CA GLY A 247 -20.61 27.01 -8.05
C GLY A 247 -19.81 26.48 -9.25
N HIS A 248 -19.24 25.31 -9.12
CA HIS A 248 -18.52 24.63 -10.21
C HIS A 248 -19.46 24.31 -11.39
N LEU A 249 -20.59 23.68 -11.11
CA LEU A 249 -21.58 23.31 -12.15
C LEU A 249 -22.28 24.53 -12.76
N ALA A 250 -22.49 25.60 -12.00
CA ALA A 250 -23.00 26.86 -12.53
C ALA A 250 -22.02 27.50 -13.52
N ALA A 251 -20.73 27.48 -13.22
CA ALA A 251 -19.68 28.02 -14.09
C ALA A 251 -19.36 27.08 -15.29
N ARG A 252 -19.54 25.80 -15.09
CA ARG A 252 -19.19 24.74 -16.07
C ARG A 252 -20.27 23.64 -16.09
N PRO A 253 -21.40 23.89 -16.76
CA PRO A 253 -22.47 22.91 -16.85
C PRO A 253 -21.99 21.59 -17.47
N SER A 254 -22.34 20.49 -16.83
CA SER A 254 -22.06 19.13 -17.33
C SER A 254 -23.25 18.23 -16.99
N THR A 255 -23.56 17.32 -17.90
CA THR A 255 -24.65 16.36 -17.72
C THR A 255 -24.15 14.97 -17.33
N GLU A 256 -22.88 14.72 -17.51
CA GLU A 256 -22.31 13.39 -17.23
C GLU A 256 -21.21 13.45 -16.18
N TRP A 257 -20.02 13.94 -16.52
CA TRP A 257 -18.87 13.95 -15.64
C TRP A 257 -18.83 15.19 -14.77
N LEU A 258 -18.59 15.01 -13.47
CA LEU A 258 -18.59 16.12 -12.52
C LEU A 258 -17.41 17.08 -12.78
N PHE A 259 -16.25 16.55 -13.13
CA PHE A 259 -15.07 17.34 -13.45
C PHE A 259 -14.61 17.06 -14.88
N THR A 260 -14.51 18.13 -15.66
CA THR A 260 -14.06 18.10 -17.05
C THR A 260 -12.85 18.99 -17.27
N MET A 261 -12.09 18.72 -18.30
CA MET A 261 -11.05 19.62 -18.82
C MET A 261 -11.70 20.83 -19.51
N GLU A 262 -10.89 21.80 -19.93
CA GLU A 262 -11.41 23.01 -20.58
C GLU A 262 -12.17 22.70 -21.88
N GLU A 263 -11.75 21.67 -22.58
CA GLU A 263 -12.32 21.16 -23.83
C GLU A 263 -13.62 20.34 -23.63
N GLY A 264 -14.05 20.13 -22.39
CA GLY A 264 -15.25 19.36 -22.05
C GLY A 264 -14.99 17.86 -21.84
N GLU A 265 -13.81 17.36 -22.19
CA GLU A 265 -13.44 15.98 -21.94
C GLU A 265 -13.30 15.68 -20.43
N PRO A 266 -13.60 14.46 -20.00
CA PRO A 266 -13.48 14.09 -18.58
C PRO A 266 -12.06 14.32 -18.05
N LEU A 267 -11.96 14.96 -16.88
CA LEU A 267 -10.69 15.19 -16.22
C LEU A 267 -9.94 13.87 -16.02
N ASN A 268 -8.68 13.83 -16.41
CA ASN A 268 -7.83 12.66 -16.29
C ASN A 268 -6.69 12.85 -15.28
N TYR A 269 -6.08 11.73 -14.87
CA TYR A 269 -5.03 11.72 -13.85
C TYR A 269 -3.78 12.53 -14.27
N ARG A 270 -3.42 12.49 -15.56
CA ARG A 270 -2.25 13.21 -16.07
C ARG A 270 -2.44 14.72 -15.94
N ARG A 271 -3.59 15.24 -16.39
CA ARG A 271 -3.92 16.66 -16.29
C ARG A 271 -3.99 17.10 -14.82
N TRP A 272 -4.70 16.38 -13.97
CA TRP A 272 -4.73 16.64 -12.54
C TRP A 272 -3.32 16.75 -11.93
N LYS A 273 -2.46 15.77 -12.19
CA LYS A 273 -1.09 15.76 -11.66
C LYS A 273 -0.27 16.95 -12.14
N THR A 274 -0.43 17.36 -13.40
CA THR A 274 0.24 18.53 -13.97
C THR A 274 -0.20 19.80 -13.23
N GLU A 275 -1.51 20.03 -13.12
CA GLU A 275 -2.05 21.22 -12.46
C GLU A 275 -1.69 21.27 -10.97
N TRP A 276 -1.77 20.13 -10.28
CA TRP A 276 -1.35 20.01 -8.89
C TRP A 276 0.12 20.41 -8.68
N ASN A 277 1.00 19.93 -9.55
CA ASN A 277 2.42 20.27 -9.46
C ASN A 277 2.69 21.73 -9.82
N CYS A 278 1.98 22.29 -10.80
CA CYS A 278 2.06 23.72 -11.12
C CYS A 278 1.60 24.57 -9.95
N ALA A 279 0.46 24.23 -9.32
CA ALA A 279 -0.06 24.92 -8.15
C ALA A 279 0.93 24.90 -6.97
N ARG A 280 1.54 23.74 -6.67
CA ARG A 280 2.58 23.63 -5.64
C ARG A 280 3.78 24.55 -5.91
N LYS A 281 4.26 24.55 -7.16
CA LYS A 281 5.38 25.43 -7.55
C LYS A 281 5.02 26.91 -7.41
N ALA A 282 3.80 27.28 -7.80
CA ALA A 282 3.31 28.66 -7.65
C ALA A 282 3.22 29.08 -6.18
N LEU A 283 2.75 28.21 -5.29
CA LEU A 283 2.72 28.49 -3.85
C LEU A 283 4.12 28.67 -3.27
N GLN A 284 5.09 27.82 -3.65
CA GLN A 284 6.47 27.96 -3.18
C GLN A 284 7.08 29.26 -3.71
N ALA A 285 6.88 29.61 -4.97
CA ALA A 285 7.38 30.86 -5.54
C ALA A 285 6.79 32.08 -4.83
N ALA A 286 5.50 32.07 -4.49
CA ALA A 286 4.85 33.12 -3.73
C ALA A 286 5.43 33.28 -2.30
N GLU A 287 5.74 32.16 -1.65
CA GLU A 287 6.41 32.15 -0.35
C GLU A 287 7.84 32.71 -0.43
N ASP A 288 8.59 32.26 -1.45
CA ASP A 288 9.96 32.72 -1.68
C ASP A 288 10.00 34.23 -1.91
N GLU A 289 9.05 34.79 -2.67
CA GLU A 289 8.91 36.23 -2.92
C GLU A 289 8.50 36.98 -1.65
N ALA A 290 7.53 36.46 -0.88
CA ALA A 290 7.11 37.08 0.39
C ALA A 290 8.27 37.11 1.40
N ALA A 291 8.98 35.99 1.54
CA ALA A 291 10.14 35.91 2.42
C ALA A 291 11.26 36.91 2.02
N GLY A 292 11.51 37.04 0.71
CA GLY A 292 12.48 38.01 0.19
C GLY A 292 12.07 39.47 0.52
N ARG A 293 10.79 39.82 0.41
CA ARG A 293 10.27 41.14 0.78
C ARG A 293 10.37 41.42 2.29
N GLU A 294 10.18 40.38 3.11
CA GLU A 294 10.22 40.45 4.56
C GLU A 294 11.63 40.30 5.15
N GLY A 295 12.63 40.00 4.32
CA GLY A 295 14.02 39.78 4.76
C GLY A 295 14.22 38.53 5.62
N ARG A 296 13.30 37.55 5.53
CA ARG A 296 13.35 36.26 6.22
C ARG A 296 13.73 35.13 5.29
N LYS A 297 14.14 34.00 5.85
CA LYS A 297 14.30 32.78 5.03
C LYS A 297 12.93 32.23 4.63
N PRO A 298 12.76 31.80 3.37
CA PRO A 298 11.52 31.14 2.95
C PRO A 298 11.28 29.87 3.76
N VAL A 299 10.04 29.65 4.12
CA VAL A 299 9.60 28.38 4.71
C VAL A 299 9.31 27.43 3.57
N GLY A 300 10.07 26.33 3.48
CA GLY A 300 9.73 25.28 2.53
C GLY A 300 8.32 24.80 2.78
N LEU A 301 7.46 24.86 1.76
CA LEU A 301 6.13 24.30 1.87
C LEU A 301 6.25 22.78 2.03
N PRO A 302 5.47 22.15 2.92
CA PRO A 302 5.45 20.72 3.04
C PRO A 302 5.23 20.06 1.67
N HIS A 303 5.88 18.93 1.44
CA HIS A 303 5.67 18.18 0.21
C HIS A 303 4.25 17.60 0.19
N MET A 304 3.26 18.48 -0.08
CA MET A 304 1.85 18.09 -0.12
C MET A 304 1.55 17.34 -1.40
N VAL A 305 1.08 16.09 -1.28
CA VAL A 305 0.55 15.31 -2.40
C VAL A 305 -0.97 15.27 -2.35
N THR A 306 -1.62 14.95 -3.46
CA THR A 306 -3.09 14.90 -3.52
C THR A 306 -3.71 14.01 -2.43
N HIS A 307 -3.00 12.94 -2.02
CA HIS A 307 -3.49 12.02 -1.00
C HIS A 307 -3.56 12.64 0.40
N ASP A 308 -2.79 13.70 0.64
CA ASP A 308 -2.78 14.40 1.93
C ASP A 308 -4.10 15.11 2.21
N LEU A 309 -4.87 15.47 1.17
CA LEU A 309 -6.25 15.96 1.35
C LEU A 309 -7.17 14.92 2.00
N ARG A 310 -6.92 13.64 1.72
CA ARG A 310 -7.64 12.55 2.38
C ARG A 310 -7.14 12.34 3.82
N HIS A 311 -5.86 12.57 4.07
CA HIS A 311 -5.32 12.60 5.44
C HIS A 311 -5.91 13.77 6.22
N PHE A 312 -6.03 14.95 5.62
CA PHE A 312 -6.73 16.10 6.19
C PHE A 312 -8.15 15.76 6.61
N TYR A 313 -8.95 15.18 5.71
CA TYR A 313 -10.33 14.76 6.01
C TYR A 313 -10.40 13.79 7.20
N ALA A 314 -9.56 12.77 7.20
CA ALA A 314 -9.52 11.79 8.29
C ALA A 314 -9.16 12.44 9.62
N SER A 315 -8.14 13.30 9.63
CA SER A 315 -7.66 13.99 10.83
C SER A 315 -8.69 14.97 11.37
N ALA A 316 -9.39 15.69 10.49
CA ALA A 316 -10.48 16.59 10.88
C ALA A 316 -11.64 15.83 11.53
N LEU A 317 -12.02 14.65 11.00
CA LEU A 317 -13.04 13.80 11.61
C LEU A 317 -12.61 13.29 12.98
N ILE A 318 -11.35 12.87 13.12
CA ILE A 318 -10.81 12.37 14.39
C ILE A 318 -10.79 13.50 15.44
N ALA A 319 -10.32 14.68 15.06
CA ALA A 319 -10.33 15.86 15.93
C ALA A 319 -11.76 16.26 16.32
N GLY A 320 -12.74 16.03 15.44
CA GLY A 320 -14.17 16.20 15.71
C GLY A 320 -14.81 15.05 16.52
N GLY A 321 -14.02 14.10 17.03
CA GLY A 321 -14.50 13.02 17.91
C GLY A 321 -15.07 11.79 17.16
N ALA A 322 -14.85 11.67 15.86
CA ALA A 322 -15.31 10.50 15.10
C ALA A 322 -14.64 9.21 15.58
N SER A 323 -15.43 8.15 15.69
CA SER A 323 -14.91 6.83 16.06
C SER A 323 -14.07 6.23 14.93
N VAL A 324 -13.15 5.31 15.29
CA VAL A 324 -12.35 4.53 14.31
C VAL A 324 -13.25 3.88 13.25
N LYS A 325 -14.41 3.37 13.65
CA LYS A 325 -15.37 2.72 12.76
C LYS A 325 -15.97 3.69 11.77
N GLN A 326 -16.32 4.89 12.20
CA GLN A 326 -16.86 5.94 11.35
C GLN A 326 -15.83 6.37 10.30
N VAL A 327 -14.60 6.67 10.72
CA VAL A 327 -13.49 7.02 9.81
C VAL A 327 -13.21 5.90 8.83
N GLN A 328 -13.19 4.64 9.29
CA GLN A 328 -13.04 3.47 8.42
C GLN A 328 -14.10 3.42 7.31
N MET A 329 -15.36 3.64 7.67
CA MET A 329 -16.50 3.54 6.75
C MET A 329 -16.45 4.63 5.70
N VAL A 330 -16.32 5.89 6.09
CA VAL A 330 -16.32 7.03 5.13
C VAL A 330 -15.10 7.02 4.23
N LEU A 331 -13.95 6.54 4.71
CA LEU A 331 -12.77 6.35 3.89
C LEU A 331 -12.84 5.10 2.99
N GLY A 332 -13.69 4.13 3.28
CA GLY A 332 -13.75 2.85 2.55
C GLY A 332 -12.47 2.01 2.76
N HIS A 333 -11.94 1.96 3.99
CA HIS A 333 -10.84 1.07 4.34
C HIS A 333 -11.35 -0.36 4.54
N ALA A 334 -10.61 -1.34 4.01
CA ALA A 334 -11.00 -2.75 4.10
C ALA A 334 -11.10 -3.28 5.55
N SER A 335 -10.29 -2.70 6.47
CA SER A 335 -10.34 -3.03 7.90
C SER A 335 -10.03 -1.79 8.76
N ALA A 336 -10.48 -1.82 10.03
CA ALA A 336 -10.15 -0.79 11.01
C ALA A 336 -8.64 -0.73 11.31
N VAL A 337 -7.93 -1.85 11.15
CA VAL A 337 -6.47 -1.93 11.33
C VAL A 337 -5.74 -0.96 10.41
N ILE A 338 -6.21 -0.79 9.17
CA ILE A 338 -5.63 0.18 8.23
C ILE A 338 -5.78 1.60 8.75
N THR A 339 -6.96 1.94 9.28
CA THR A 339 -7.24 3.26 9.86
C THR A 339 -6.35 3.50 11.09
N LEU A 340 -6.29 2.56 12.01
CA LEU A 340 -5.46 2.67 13.21
C LEU A 340 -3.97 2.78 12.87
N ARG A 341 -3.46 1.95 11.96
CA ARG A 341 -2.04 1.99 11.58
C ARG A 341 -1.61 3.36 11.04
N ILE A 342 -2.52 4.10 10.40
CA ILE A 342 -2.21 5.39 9.79
C ILE A 342 -2.47 6.54 10.75
N TYR A 343 -3.53 6.46 11.58
CA TYR A 343 -4.06 7.61 12.31
C TYR A 343 -4.15 7.40 13.82
N ALA A 344 -3.66 6.29 14.40
CA ALA A 344 -3.79 6.03 15.84
C ALA A 344 -3.23 7.18 16.70
N HIS A 345 -2.13 7.78 16.27
CA HIS A 345 -1.48 8.90 16.96
C HIS A 345 -2.32 10.19 17.00
N LEU A 346 -3.36 10.29 16.16
CA LEU A 346 -4.24 11.48 16.13
C LEU A 346 -5.44 11.35 17.07
N TRP A 347 -5.76 10.14 17.57
CA TRP A 347 -6.78 10.02 18.62
C TRP A 347 -6.20 10.54 19.93
N PRO A 348 -6.88 11.53 20.57
CA PRO A 348 -6.42 12.03 21.87
C PRO A 348 -6.30 10.88 22.86
N GLY A 349 -5.29 10.94 23.72
CA GLY A 349 -5.06 9.94 24.75
C GLY A 349 -6.35 9.73 25.58
N GLU A 350 -6.82 8.50 25.62
CA GLU A 350 -8.10 8.15 26.25
C GLU A 350 -8.03 8.13 27.80
N GLU A 351 -6.89 8.47 28.40
CA GLU A 351 -6.70 8.39 29.85
C GLU A 351 -7.68 9.29 30.62
N ASP A 352 -7.84 10.53 30.22
CA ASP A 352 -8.76 11.47 30.87
C ASP A 352 -10.22 11.11 30.57
N ARG A 353 -10.52 10.65 29.37
CA ARG A 353 -11.84 10.16 29.01
C ARG A 353 -12.19 8.89 29.76
N THR A 354 -11.24 7.96 29.90
CA THR A 354 -11.42 6.73 30.68
C THR A 354 -11.71 7.05 32.13
N ARG A 355 -10.97 7.97 32.75
CA ARG A 355 -11.22 8.46 34.11
C ARG A 355 -12.61 9.07 34.22
N SER A 356 -12.95 10.02 33.34
CA SER A 356 -14.26 10.70 33.37
C SER A 356 -15.44 9.73 33.21
N VAL A 357 -15.33 8.75 32.28
CA VAL A 357 -16.37 7.72 32.12
C VAL A 357 -16.48 6.86 33.34
N MET A 358 -15.36 6.40 33.92
CA MET A 358 -15.39 5.57 35.11
C MET A 358 -15.86 6.35 36.34
N ASP A 359 -15.49 7.60 36.50
CA ASP A 359 -16.01 8.48 37.54
C ASP A 359 -17.51 8.73 37.38
N ALA A 360 -18.01 8.86 36.16
CA ALA A 360 -19.46 8.99 35.92
C ALA A 360 -20.23 7.68 36.24
N VAL A 361 -19.68 6.53 35.84
CA VAL A 361 -20.32 5.22 36.05
C VAL A 361 -20.23 4.79 37.52
N LEU A 362 -19.11 5.02 38.20
CA LEU A 362 -18.85 4.59 39.58
C LEU A 362 -19.02 5.71 40.60
N GLY A 363 -19.39 6.92 40.20
CA GLY A 363 -19.52 8.09 41.05
C GLY A 363 -20.47 7.88 42.25
N GLY A 364 -21.52 7.06 42.06
CA GLY A 364 -22.43 6.68 43.12
C GLY A 364 -21.80 5.84 44.24
N LEU A 365 -20.64 5.22 43.98
CA LEU A 365 -19.90 4.46 45.02
C LEU A 365 -19.04 5.36 45.91
N ARG A 366 -18.76 6.58 45.53
CA ARG A 366 -18.00 7.55 46.34
C ARG A 366 -18.75 8.07 47.56
N THR A 367 -20.09 8.01 47.56
CA THR A 367 -20.92 8.49 48.67
C THR A 367 -20.99 7.53 49.87
N GLY A 368 -20.35 6.34 49.77
CA GLY A 368 -20.28 5.35 50.82
C GLY A 368 -19.02 5.35 51.71
N CYS A 369 -17.98 6.13 51.34
CA CYS A 369 -16.74 6.25 52.12
C CYS A 369 -16.62 7.68 52.71
N GLY A 370 -17.56 8.05 53.58
CA GLY A 370 -17.35 9.16 54.51
C GLY A 370 -16.31 8.78 55.57
N PRO A 371 -15.53 9.74 56.11
CA PRO A 371 -14.58 9.42 57.17
C PRO A 371 -15.29 8.78 58.34
N VAL A 372 -14.76 7.65 58.81
CA VAL A 372 -15.18 7.00 60.08
C VAL A 372 -15.02 8.04 61.17
N GLY A 373 -16.16 8.54 61.67
CA GLY A 373 -16.15 9.50 62.80
C GLY A 373 -15.44 8.89 63.98
N ASP A 374 -14.52 9.65 64.53
CA ASP A 374 -13.81 9.40 65.77
C ASP A 374 -14.85 9.17 66.89
N MET A 375 -14.98 7.92 67.38
CA MET A 375 -15.70 7.61 68.64
C MET A 375 -14.82 8.03 69.82
N THR A 376 -14.88 9.29 70.17
CA THR A 376 -14.39 9.73 71.43
C THR A 376 -15.33 9.21 72.54
N SER A 377 -14.77 8.39 73.40
CA SER A 377 -15.31 7.90 74.65
C SER A 377 -15.73 9.08 75.54
N GLU A 378 -17.01 9.27 75.82
CA GLU A 378 -17.46 10.01 76.97
C GLU A 378 -17.64 9.06 78.17
N THR A 379 -16.70 9.24 79.08
CA THR A 379 -16.63 8.61 80.41
C THR A 379 -17.77 9.08 81.31
N ALA A 380 -18.30 8.15 82.06
CA ALA A 380 -19.24 8.35 83.15
C ALA A 380 -18.86 9.47 84.13
N GLY A 381 -19.83 10.27 84.45
CA GLY A 381 -19.81 11.16 85.65
C GLY A 381 -21.07 10.97 86.43
N GLN A 382 -20.89 10.47 87.56
CA GLN A 382 -21.84 10.24 88.62
C GLN A 382 -22.42 11.50 89.29
N THR A 383 -23.48 11.28 89.98
CA THR A 383 -24.03 11.95 91.20
C THR A 383 -25.21 12.87 90.87
N ALA A 384 -26.32 12.78 91.53
CA ALA A 384 -26.81 12.43 92.91
C ALA A 384 -28.28 12.12 92.82
#